data_12809c29711e1f68cfd048c6ffaeb920
#
_entry.id   12809c29711e1f68cfd048c6ffaeb920
#
_cell.length_a   1.000
_cell.length_b   1.000
_cell.length_c   1.000
_cell.angle_alpha   90.00
_cell.angle_beta   90.00
_cell.angle_gamma   90.00
#
_symmetry.space_group_name_H-M   'P 1'
#
loop_
_entity.id
_entity.type
_entity.pdbx_description
1 polymer ?
#
loop_
_entity_poly.entity_id
_entity_poly.type
_entity_poly.pdbx_seq_one_letter_code
_entity_poly.pdbx_strand_id
1 'polypeptide(L)'
;MIKKIFHSNTSWSLGANGATALLGFLNLGLIAHHYSKDDAGKWFLLLTCYTLLEMFRSGWIQTPFVRYYVVAKDDLERNKLTGASWQLLLGFTIIIAAVLLLIFSFVPIASGAFSLAKKFTILWLFAALPYQLLQWQLQARSLFKKLSIIKILFPITFTVLLLLETKYHYKIETMVLLYAVLQFTAGLSGAFFGWLHFGQWRTVLKAERRMLSGFGVYSMLTMITSSLLRSSDQFIIAIWLGPAAVAVYSIPQKLIEAIEIPVRSFASIAMPKATSLWQHGKLKELREYFYEQCGLLTVIILPLLVILFTIPTPIVNLLGGNKYHQSAMLLQIFCFYAALIPLDRYCGLLLDAGNRPKLNTVKVVFMLITNVALDLLALWAGFGLYGVAAGSTITFLIGVIIGWIQLKDVLNAFVPKLLWHHGIHRSIANLRKPSAVN
;
A
#
# COMPACT_ATOMS: atom_id res chain seq x y z
N MET A 1 12.94 -10.81 28.72
CA MET A 1 12.12 -9.79 28.03
C MET A 1 12.17 -9.95 26.51
N ILE A 2 13.31 -10.06 25.88
CA ILE A 2 13.48 -10.23 24.42
C ILE A 2 12.73 -11.47 23.88
N LYS A 3 12.77 -12.64 24.55
CA LYS A 3 11.99 -13.83 24.16
C LYS A 3 10.46 -13.61 24.18
N LYS A 4 9.90 -12.76 25.06
CA LYS A 4 8.47 -12.44 25.13
C LYS A 4 8.02 -11.54 23.96
N ILE A 5 8.91 -10.66 23.46
CA ILE A 5 8.63 -9.78 22.32
C ILE A 5 8.55 -10.61 21.04
N PHE A 6 9.44 -11.59 20.83
CA PHE A 6 9.43 -12.47 19.65
C PHE A 6 8.25 -13.44 19.58
N HIS A 7 7.48 -13.63 20.66
CA HIS A 7 6.31 -14.51 20.70
C HIS A 7 4.99 -13.73 20.66
N SER A 8 5.00 -12.41 20.54
CA SER A 8 3.78 -11.62 20.43
C SER A 8 3.21 -11.67 19.02
N ASN A 9 1.89 -11.68 18.90
CA ASN A 9 1.18 -11.59 17.61
C ASN A 9 1.62 -10.37 16.79
N THR A 10 1.97 -9.29 17.47
CA THR A 10 2.47 -8.05 16.87
C THR A 10 3.82 -8.26 16.17
N SER A 11 4.74 -8.99 16.80
CA SER A 11 6.07 -9.25 16.21
C SER A 11 5.98 -10.13 14.98
N TRP A 12 5.12 -11.15 14.99
CA TRP A 12 4.85 -11.98 13.81
C TRP A 12 4.28 -11.14 12.66
N SER A 13 3.32 -10.27 12.94
CA SER A 13 2.71 -9.40 11.94
C SER A 13 3.71 -8.39 11.36
N LEU A 14 4.50 -7.72 12.20
CA LEU A 14 5.52 -6.76 11.75
C LEU A 14 6.62 -7.45 10.96
N GLY A 15 7.14 -8.58 11.45
CA GLY A 15 8.15 -9.36 10.76
C GLY A 15 7.69 -9.86 9.39
N ALA A 16 6.46 -10.37 9.31
CA ALA A 16 5.89 -10.83 8.05
C ALA A 16 5.69 -9.68 7.05
N ASN A 17 5.18 -8.54 7.48
CA ASN A 17 4.99 -7.39 6.61
C ASN A 17 6.33 -6.85 6.10
N GLY A 18 7.36 -6.78 6.97
CA GLY A 18 8.71 -6.39 6.57
C GLY A 18 9.35 -7.38 5.58
N ALA A 19 9.27 -8.68 5.87
CA ALA A 19 9.76 -9.72 4.96
C ALA A 19 9.05 -9.71 3.60
N THR A 20 7.73 -9.58 3.60
CA THR A 20 6.93 -9.49 2.36
C THR A 20 7.32 -8.25 1.54
N ALA A 21 7.56 -7.11 2.20
CA ALA A 21 8.00 -5.90 1.51
C ALA A 21 9.40 -6.07 0.89
N LEU A 22 10.34 -6.66 1.62
CA LEU A 22 11.70 -6.95 1.10
C LEU A 22 11.67 -7.92 -0.08
N LEU A 23 10.88 -9.00 0.02
CA LEU A 23 10.70 -9.95 -1.07
C LEU A 23 9.99 -9.31 -2.28
N GLY A 24 9.00 -8.47 -2.05
CA GLY A 24 8.34 -7.70 -3.12
C GLY A 24 9.32 -6.80 -3.85
N PHE A 25 10.22 -6.18 -3.12
CA PHE A 25 11.29 -5.34 -3.67
C PHE A 25 12.32 -6.16 -4.47
N LEU A 26 12.72 -7.31 -3.94
CA LEU A 26 13.60 -8.25 -4.65
C LEU A 26 12.96 -8.76 -5.95
N ASN A 27 11.69 -9.14 -5.90
CA ASN A 27 10.95 -9.60 -7.07
C ASN A 27 10.82 -8.52 -8.15
N LEU A 28 10.58 -7.26 -7.74
CA LEU A 28 10.59 -6.14 -8.68
C LEU A 28 11.94 -5.99 -9.35
N GLY A 29 13.03 -6.07 -8.58
CA GLY A 29 14.39 -6.00 -9.10
C GLY A 29 14.68 -7.13 -10.09
N LEU A 30 14.33 -8.38 -9.76
CA LEU A 30 14.52 -9.53 -10.64
C LEU A 30 13.75 -9.36 -11.96
N ILE A 31 12.49 -8.93 -11.92
CA ILE A 31 11.71 -8.65 -13.13
C ILE A 31 12.37 -7.53 -13.95
N ALA A 32 12.78 -6.45 -13.28
CA ALA A 32 13.44 -5.34 -13.96
C ALA A 32 14.78 -5.76 -14.60
N HIS A 33 15.53 -6.68 -14.00
CA HIS A 33 16.80 -7.17 -14.57
C HIS A 33 16.60 -8.10 -15.75
N HIS A 34 15.70 -9.07 -15.63
CA HIS A 34 15.56 -10.16 -16.62
C HIS A 34 14.74 -9.80 -17.83
N TYR A 35 13.69 -9.00 -17.68
CA TYR A 35 12.80 -8.65 -18.78
C TYR A 35 13.15 -7.31 -19.44
N SER A 36 12.67 -7.08 -20.66
CA SER A 36 12.77 -5.78 -21.31
C SER A 36 12.05 -4.69 -20.50
N LYS A 37 12.39 -3.41 -20.71
CA LYS A 37 11.65 -2.30 -20.07
C LYS A 37 10.16 -2.36 -20.39
N ASP A 38 9.83 -2.75 -21.61
CA ASP A 38 8.45 -2.85 -22.10
C ASP A 38 7.68 -3.92 -21.33
N ASP A 39 8.24 -5.13 -21.22
CA ASP A 39 7.60 -6.24 -20.53
C ASP A 39 7.54 -6.00 -19.01
N ALA A 40 8.59 -5.47 -18.41
CA ALA A 40 8.59 -5.07 -17.01
C ALA A 40 7.52 -4.00 -16.73
N GLY A 41 7.37 -3.01 -17.62
CA GLY A 41 6.33 -2.00 -17.52
C GLY A 41 4.93 -2.56 -17.61
N LYS A 42 4.68 -3.49 -18.55
CA LYS A 42 3.40 -4.22 -18.67
C LYS A 42 3.10 -5.02 -17.39
N TRP A 43 4.12 -5.67 -16.81
CA TRP A 43 3.99 -6.38 -15.54
C TRP A 43 3.61 -5.44 -14.39
N PHE A 44 4.34 -4.32 -14.23
CA PHE A 44 4.06 -3.37 -13.17
C PHE A 44 2.68 -2.75 -13.29
N LEU A 45 2.25 -2.47 -14.52
CA LEU A 45 0.91 -1.96 -14.78
C LEU A 45 -0.18 -3.01 -14.47
N LEU A 46 0.02 -4.28 -14.85
CA LEU A 46 -0.87 -5.38 -14.46
C LEU A 46 -0.98 -5.49 -12.94
N LEU A 47 0.17 -5.45 -12.24
CA LEU A 47 0.21 -5.51 -10.78
C LEU A 47 -0.52 -4.32 -10.14
N THR A 48 -0.39 -3.12 -10.72
CA THR A 48 -1.08 -1.90 -10.26
C THR A 48 -2.58 -2.00 -10.46
N CYS A 49 -3.04 -2.45 -11.64
CA CYS A 49 -4.46 -2.72 -11.92
C CYS A 49 -5.03 -3.74 -10.92
N TYR A 50 -4.32 -4.86 -10.76
CA TYR A 50 -4.73 -5.92 -9.83
C TYR A 50 -4.81 -5.41 -8.38
N THR A 51 -3.78 -4.71 -7.91
CA THR A 51 -3.73 -4.19 -6.53
C THR A 51 -4.83 -3.17 -6.26
N LEU A 52 -5.13 -2.29 -7.23
CA LEU A 52 -6.21 -1.33 -7.12
C LEU A 52 -7.57 -2.05 -6.98
N LEU A 53 -7.85 -3.00 -7.86
CA LEU A 53 -9.10 -3.78 -7.81
C LEU A 53 -9.20 -4.64 -6.54
N GLU A 54 -8.05 -5.12 -6.05
CA GLU A 54 -7.97 -5.85 -4.79
C GLU A 54 -8.33 -4.97 -3.59
N MET A 55 -7.91 -3.70 -3.59
CA MET A 55 -8.29 -2.75 -2.54
C MET A 55 -9.79 -2.44 -2.53
N PHE A 56 -10.46 -2.47 -3.70
CA PHE A 56 -11.92 -2.42 -3.75
C PHE A 56 -12.55 -3.60 -2.99
N ARG A 57 -12.11 -4.81 -3.27
CA ARG A 57 -12.64 -6.03 -2.65
C ARG A 57 -12.36 -6.09 -1.15
N SER A 58 -11.11 -5.85 -0.76
CA SER A 58 -10.71 -5.91 0.65
C SER A 58 -11.32 -4.79 1.47
N GLY A 59 -11.37 -3.57 0.96
CA GLY A 59 -12.03 -2.43 1.64
C GLY A 59 -13.50 -2.71 1.94
N TRP A 60 -14.21 -3.32 0.98
CA TRP A 60 -15.63 -3.60 1.14
C TRP A 60 -15.93 -4.79 2.04
N ILE A 61 -15.13 -5.87 2.00
CA ILE A 61 -15.49 -7.13 2.63
C ILE A 61 -14.58 -7.47 3.83
N GLN A 62 -13.26 -7.29 3.72
CA GLN A 62 -12.31 -7.70 4.75
C GLN A 62 -12.54 -6.96 6.07
N THR A 63 -12.62 -5.63 6.02
CA THR A 63 -12.75 -4.81 7.22
C THR A 63 -14.01 -5.15 8.03
N PRO A 64 -15.23 -5.17 7.43
CA PRO A 64 -16.42 -5.59 8.15
C PRO A 64 -16.38 -7.07 8.56
N PHE A 65 -15.87 -7.97 7.72
CA PHE A 65 -15.75 -9.40 8.06
C PHE A 65 -14.91 -9.60 9.33
N VAL A 66 -13.69 -9.06 9.39
CA VAL A 66 -12.82 -9.19 10.56
C VAL A 66 -13.49 -8.61 11.80
N ARG A 67 -14.12 -7.43 11.68
CA ARG A 67 -14.80 -6.77 12.79
C ARG A 67 -15.94 -7.61 13.35
N TYR A 68 -16.86 -8.06 12.50
CA TYR A 68 -18.04 -8.82 12.96
C TYR A 68 -17.69 -10.23 13.40
N TYR A 69 -16.70 -10.87 12.77
CA TYR A 69 -16.24 -12.20 13.15
C TYR A 69 -15.69 -12.24 14.60
N VAL A 70 -14.96 -11.18 15.01
CA VAL A 70 -14.39 -11.08 16.37
C VAL A 70 -15.47 -10.93 17.44
N VAL A 71 -16.57 -10.22 17.13
CA VAL A 71 -17.66 -9.97 18.08
C VAL A 71 -18.79 -11.00 18.00
N ALA A 72 -18.73 -11.96 17.07
CA ALA A 72 -19.72 -13.02 16.91
C ALA A 72 -19.85 -13.88 18.16
N LYS A 73 -21.09 -14.15 18.58
CA LYS A 73 -21.42 -14.80 19.86
C LYS A 73 -21.08 -16.28 19.88
N ASP A 74 -21.26 -16.95 18.75
CA ASP A 74 -21.11 -18.40 18.63
C ASP A 74 -20.45 -18.81 17.29
N ASP A 75 -20.11 -20.08 17.16
CA ASP A 75 -19.49 -20.62 15.96
C ASP A 75 -20.48 -20.70 14.78
N LEU A 76 -21.79 -20.74 15.03
CA LEU A 76 -22.81 -20.70 13.99
C LEU A 76 -22.81 -19.34 13.28
N GLU A 77 -22.78 -18.26 14.05
CA GLU A 77 -22.70 -16.89 13.53
C GLU A 77 -21.38 -16.67 12.75
N ARG A 78 -20.24 -17.16 13.28
CA ARG A 78 -18.95 -17.13 12.59
C ARG A 78 -18.98 -17.87 11.26
N ASN A 79 -19.62 -19.04 11.22
CA ASN A 79 -19.76 -19.83 10.00
C ASN A 79 -20.68 -19.15 8.98
N LYS A 80 -21.76 -18.49 9.41
CA LYS A 80 -22.62 -17.68 8.53
C LYS A 80 -21.86 -16.48 7.94
N LEU A 81 -21.12 -15.74 8.77
CA LEU A 81 -20.28 -14.62 8.32
C LEU A 81 -19.21 -15.07 7.31
N THR A 82 -18.61 -16.25 7.57
CA THR A 82 -17.63 -16.83 6.65
C THR A 82 -18.27 -17.18 5.31
N GLY A 83 -19.43 -17.82 5.30
CA GLY A 83 -20.19 -18.12 4.08
C GLY A 83 -20.61 -16.85 3.33
N ALA A 84 -21.07 -15.80 4.06
CA ALA A 84 -21.43 -14.51 3.48
C ALA A 84 -20.24 -13.83 2.82
N SER A 85 -19.05 -13.87 3.45
CA SER A 85 -17.84 -13.29 2.88
C SER A 85 -17.41 -13.96 1.57
N TRP A 86 -17.57 -15.29 1.45
CA TRP A 86 -17.34 -16.03 0.21
C TRP A 86 -18.30 -15.59 -0.90
N GLN A 87 -19.59 -15.53 -0.60
CA GLN A 87 -20.61 -15.14 -1.59
C GLN A 87 -20.39 -13.70 -2.07
N LEU A 88 -20.12 -12.77 -1.14
CA LEU A 88 -19.88 -11.37 -1.50
C LEU A 88 -18.60 -11.21 -2.31
N LEU A 89 -17.51 -11.88 -1.91
CA LEU A 89 -16.25 -11.79 -2.63
C LEU A 89 -16.34 -12.36 -4.05
N LEU A 90 -16.99 -13.53 -4.22
CA LEU A 90 -17.22 -14.12 -5.53
C LEU A 90 -18.15 -13.24 -6.37
N GLY A 91 -19.29 -12.82 -5.83
CA GLY A 91 -20.25 -11.97 -6.53
C GLY A 91 -19.63 -10.63 -6.97
N PHE A 92 -18.86 -10.01 -6.07
CA PHE A 92 -18.18 -8.75 -6.40
C PHE A 92 -17.07 -8.95 -7.44
N THR A 93 -16.34 -10.07 -7.38
CA THR A 93 -15.36 -10.41 -8.40
C THR A 93 -16.00 -10.61 -9.77
N ILE A 94 -17.17 -11.26 -9.84
CA ILE A 94 -17.93 -11.44 -11.08
C ILE A 94 -18.38 -10.06 -11.63
N ILE A 95 -18.88 -9.19 -10.78
CA ILE A 95 -19.28 -7.83 -11.18
C ILE A 95 -18.08 -7.06 -11.75
N ILE A 96 -16.95 -7.05 -11.04
CA ILE A 96 -15.72 -6.41 -11.53
C ILE A 96 -15.29 -7.02 -12.86
N ALA A 97 -15.30 -8.33 -13.00
CA ALA A 97 -14.92 -9.01 -14.23
C ALA A 97 -15.85 -8.62 -15.40
N ALA A 98 -17.17 -8.56 -15.17
CA ALA A 98 -18.14 -8.12 -16.18
C ALA A 98 -17.91 -6.66 -16.60
N VAL A 99 -17.66 -5.76 -15.64
CA VAL A 99 -17.34 -4.36 -15.92
C VAL A 99 -16.03 -4.24 -16.71
N LEU A 100 -15.00 -5.00 -16.35
CA LEU A 100 -13.72 -4.99 -17.07
C LEU A 100 -13.89 -5.52 -18.50
N LEU A 101 -14.64 -6.60 -18.69
CA LEU A 101 -14.95 -7.13 -20.05
C LEU A 101 -15.68 -6.09 -20.89
N LEU A 102 -16.64 -5.39 -20.29
CA LEU A 102 -17.38 -4.31 -20.97
C LEU A 102 -16.43 -3.15 -21.35
N ILE A 103 -15.60 -2.68 -20.42
CA ILE A 103 -14.63 -1.62 -20.69
C ILE A 103 -13.64 -2.05 -21.78
N PHE A 104 -13.11 -3.27 -21.73
CA PHE A 104 -12.17 -3.79 -22.71
C PHE A 104 -12.79 -4.03 -24.09
N SER A 105 -14.14 -4.15 -24.18
CA SER A 105 -14.85 -4.30 -25.45
C SER A 105 -15.07 -2.97 -26.15
N PHE A 106 -15.33 -1.88 -25.39
CA PHE A 106 -15.68 -0.58 -25.95
C PHE A 106 -14.52 0.40 -26.05
N VAL A 107 -13.48 0.23 -25.21
CA VAL A 107 -12.29 1.11 -25.25
C VAL A 107 -11.19 0.41 -26.06
N PRO A 108 -10.88 0.85 -27.27
CA PRO A 108 -9.70 0.41 -27.98
C PRO A 108 -8.48 0.92 -27.20
N ILE A 109 -7.90 0.06 -26.38
CA ILE A 109 -6.67 0.37 -25.65
C ILE A 109 -5.55 0.30 -26.68
N ALA A 110 -5.33 1.42 -27.37
CA ALA A 110 -4.39 1.53 -28.50
C ALA A 110 -2.92 1.34 -28.06
N SER A 111 -2.60 1.56 -26.77
CA SER A 111 -1.25 1.31 -26.27
C SER A 111 -1.09 -0.14 -25.86
N GLY A 112 -0.07 -0.84 -26.40
CA GLY A 112 0.32 -2.19 -25.96
C GLY A 112 0.61 -2.31 -24.47
N ALA A 113 0.68 -1.17 -23.74
CA ALA A 113 0.90 -1.08 -22.32
C ALA A 113 -0.08 -1.91 -21.48
N PHE A 114 -1.36 -1.89 -21.82
CA PHE A 114 -2.40 -2.62 -21.09
C PHE A 114 -2.62 -4.06 -21.56
N SER A 115 -1.79 -4.57 -22.49
CA SER A 115 -1.98 -5.90 -23.09
C SER A 115 -2.02 -7.04 -22.06
N LEU A 116 -1.07 -7.07 -21.12
CA LEU A 116 -1.06 -8.05 -20.02
C LEU A 116 -2.22 -7.80 -19.05
N ALA A 117 -2.49 -6.54 -18.69
CA ALA A 117 -3.60 -6.21 -17.80
C ALA A 117 -4.93 -6.66 -18.39
N LYS A 118 -5.20 -6.38 -19.67
CA LYS A 118 -6.39 -6.83 -20.38
C LYS A 118 -6.55 -8.35 -20.37
N LYS A 119 -5.45 -9.07 -20.58
CA LYS A 119 -5.47 -10.54 -20.74
C LYS A 119 -5.58 -11.26 -19.40
N PHE A 120 -4.95 -10.76 -18.33
CA PHE A 120 -4.71 -11.54 -17.12
C PHE A 120 -5.32 -10.97 -15.83
N THR A 121 -5.77 -9.71 -15.77
CA THR A 121 -6.32 -9.13 -14.53
C THR A 121 -7.51 -9.95 -14.00
N ILE A 122 -8.42 -10.36 -14.88
CA ILE A 122 -9.58 -11.16 -14.47
C ILE A 122 -9.14 -12.52 -13.92
N LEU A 123 -8.18 -13.19 -14.60
CA LEU A 123 -7.61 -14.44 -14.10
C LEU A 123 -7.00 -14.27 -12.69
N TRP A 124 -6.22 -13.21 -12.47
CA TRP A 124 -5.61 -12.94 -11.16
C TRP A 124 -6.65 -12.67 -10.08
N LEU A 125 -7.73 -11.97 -10.41
CA LEU A 125 -8.83 -11.70 -9.47
C LEU A 125 -9.50 -12.99 -9.00
N PHE A 126 -9.74 -13.95 -9.89
CA PHE A 126 -10.31 -15.26 -9.53
C PHE A 126 -9.30 -16.15 -8.80
N ALA A 127 -8.06 -16.21 -9.28
CA ALA A 127 -7.01 -17.00 -8.64
C ALA A 127 -6.72 -16.57 -7.20
N ALA A 128 -6.89 -15.29 -6.90
CA ALA A 128 -6.66 -14.72 -5.58
C ALA A 128 -7.76 -15.06 -4.55
N LEU A 129 -8.96 -15.48 -4.96
CA LEU A 129 -10.10 -15.66 -4.05
C LEU A 129 -9.79 -16.53 -2.81
N PRO A 130 -9.27 -17.76 -2.96
CA PRO A 130 -8.99 -18.61 -1.80
C PRO A 130 -7.86 -18.05 -0.94
N TYR A 131 -6.86 -17.41 -1.54
CA TYR A 131 -5.72 -16.82 -0.83
C TYR A 131 -6.14 -15.64 0.05
N GLN A 132 -6.99 -14.78 -0.45
CA GLN A 132 -7.49 -13.63 0.28
C GLN A 132 -8.37 -14.03 1.46
N LEU A 133 -9.34 -14.90 1.21
CA LEU A 133 -10.22 -15.37 2.28
C LEU A 133 -9.45 -16.12 3.36
N LEU A 134 -8.44 -16.91 2.98
CA LEU A 134 -7.55 -17.53 3.95
C LEU A 134 -6.87 -16.49 4.85
N GLN A 135 -6.32 -15.43 4.27
CA GLN A 135 -5.68 -14.37 5.06
C GLN A 135 -6.66 -13.66 5.99
N TRP A 136 -7.87 -13.33 5.51
CA TRP A 136 -8.89 -12.66 6.31
C TRP A 136 -9.38 -13.53 7.46
N GLN A 137 -9.59 -14.83 7.24
CA GLN A 137 -9.97 -15.78 8.27
C GLN A 137 -8.88 -15.96 9.32
N LEU A 138 -7.62 -16.11 8.91
CA LEU A 138 -6.49 -16.19 9.84
C LEU A 138 -6.33 -14.92 10.67
N GLN A 139 -6.55 -13.76 10.06
CA GLN A 139 -6.54 -12.47 10.75
C GLN A 139 -7.67 -12.35 11.77
N ALA A 140 -8.91 -12.68 11.36
CA ALA A 140 -10.09 -12.63 12.24
C ALA A 140 -9.98 -13.58 13.43
N ARG A 141 -9.33 -14.72 13.25
CA ARG A 141 -9.03 -15.73 14.30
C ARG A 141 -7.80 -15.39 15.12
N SER A 142 -7.11 -14.27 14.84
CA SER A 142 -5.85 -13.86 15.49
C SER A 142 -4.71 -14.89 15.35
N LEU A 143 -4.73 -15.72 14.30
CA LEU A 143 -3.73 -16.74 14.01
C LEU A 143 -2.54 -16.13 13.24
N PHE A 144 -1.91 -15.10 13.79
CA PHE A 144 -0.90 -14.29 13.11
C PHE A 144 0.34 -15.10 12.69
N LYS A 145 0.74 -16.14 13.42
CA LYS A 145 1.86 -17.02 13.02
C LYS A 145 1.56 -17.72 11.69
N LYS A 146 0.36 -18.31 11.55
CA LYS A 146 -0.08 -18.98 10.31
C LYS A 146 -0.22 -17.98 9.17
N LEU A 147 -0.79 -16.81 9.44
CA LEU A 147 -0.90 -15.71 8.49
C LEU A 147 0.47 -15.27 7.99
N SER A 148 1.46 -15.14 8.88
CA SER A 148 2.83 -14.76 8.54
C SER A 148 3.49 -15.79 7.62
N ILE A 149 3.33 -17.09 7.91
CA ILE A 149 3.87 -18.18 7.08
C ILE A 149 3.32 -18.07 5.66
N ILE A 150 2.02 -17.96 5.49
CA ILE A 150 1.38 -17.88 4.17
C ILE A 150 1.82 -16.60 3.42
N LYS A 151 1.88 -15.45 4.13
CA LYS A 151 2.31 -14.17 3.53
C LYS A 151 3.76 -14.18 3.06
N ILE A 152 4.65 -14.90 3.73
CA ILE A 152 6.07 -14.96 3.39
C ILE A 152 6.33 -16.06 2.36
N LEU A 153 5.69 -17.21 2.49
CA LEU A 153 5.91 -18.36 1.60
C LEU A 153 5.56 -18.02 0.14
N PHE A 154 4.46 -17.33 -0.09
CA PHE A 154 4.03 -16.96 -1.44
C PHE A 154 5.09 -16.14 -2.20
N PRO A 155 5.56 -14.97 -1.70
CA PRO A 155 6.58 -14.21 -2.43
C PRO A 155 7.95 -14.90 -2.49
N ILE A 156 8.33 -15.75 -1.50
CA ILE A 156 9.55 -16.56 -1.59
C ILE A 156 9.45 -17.54 -2.77
N THR A 157 8.35 -18.27 -2.87
CA THR A 157 8.17 -19.23 -3.97
C THR A 157 8.20 -18.52 -5.32
N PHE A 158 7.60 -17.33 -5.42
CA PHE A 158 7.67 -16.53 -6.64
C PHE A 158 9.10 -16.03 -6.93
N THR A 159 9.86 -15.63 -5.90
CA THR A 159 11.29 -15.29 -6.04
C THR A 159 12.08 -16.47 -6.62
N VAL A 160 11.86 -17.68 -6.12
CA VAL A 160 12.51 -18.90 -6.64
C VAL A 160 12.17 -19.11 -8.11
N LEU A 161 10.91 -18.93 -8.51
CA LEU A 161 10.51 -19.02 -9.92
C LEU A 161 11.18 -17.96 -10.80
N LEU A 162 11.33 -16.73 -10.31
CA LEU A 162 12.06 -15.67 -11.01
C LEU A 162 13.55 -15.98 -11.14
N LEU A 163 14.15 -16.65 -10.15
CA LEU A 163 15.55 -17.11 -10.25
C LEU A 163 15.68 -18.27 -11.24
N LEU A 164 14.71 -19.16 -11.34
CA LEU A 164 14.70 -20.22 -12.35
C LEU A 164 14.53 -19.67 -13.77
N GLU A 165 13.87 -18.52 -13.93
CA GLU A 165 13.74 -17.81 -15.21
C GLU A 165 15.13 -17.50 -15.81
N THR A 166 16.12 -17.16 -15.01
CA THR A 166 17.50 -16.91 -15.47
C THR A 166 18.09 -18.06 -16.29
N LYS A 167 17.64 -19.29 -16.04
CA LYS A 167 18.10 -20.50 -16.71
C LYS A 167 17.20 -20.88 -17.89
N TYR A 168 15.88 -20.68 -17.77
CA TYR A 168 14.90 -21.21 -18.75
C TYR A 168 14.33 -20.14 -19.67
N HIS A 169 14.59 -18.85 -19.42
CA HIS A 169 14.16 -17.71 -20.25
C HIS A 169 12.65 -17.72 -20.58
N TYR A 170 11.81 -17.85 -19.53
CA TYR A 170 10.36 -17.84 -19.70
C TYR A 170 9.84 -16.50 -20.21
N LYS A 171 8.83 -16.53 -21.07
CA LYS A 171 8.11 -15.31 -21.48
C LYS A 171 7.40 -14.68 -20.27
N ILE A 172 7.21 -13.36 -20.31
CA ILE A 172 6.54 -12.63 -19.22
C ILE A 172 5.12 -13.17 -18.95
N GLU A 173 4.39 -13.60 -19.98
CA GLU A 173 3.06 -14.20 -19.84
C GLU A 173 3.10 -15.49 -19.02
N THR A 174 4.15 -16.29 -19.16
CA THR A 174 4.32 -17.50 -18.36
C THR A 174 4.50 -17.16 -16.89
N MET A 175 5.28 -16.12 -16.57
CA MET A 175 5.42 -15.64 -15.18
C MET A 175 4.11 -15.10 -14.61
N VAL A 176 3.31 -14.42 -15.44
CA VAL A 176 1.97 -13.96 -15.05
C VAL A 176 1.06 -15.14 -14.69
N LEU A 177 1.08 -16.21 -15.50
CA LEU A 177 0.33 -17.43 -15.21
C LEU A 177 0.83 -18.14 -13.95
N LEU A 178 2.14 -18.31 -13.82
CA LEU A 178 2.75 -18.92 -12.62
C LEU A 178 2.41 -18.15 -11.35
N TYR A 179 2.39 -16.82 -11.39
CA TYR A 179 1.94 -16.00 -10.27
C TYR A 179 0.49 -16.29 -9.87
N ALA A 180 -0.43 -16.41 -10.85
CA ALA A 180 -1.82 -16.77 -10.62
C ALA A 180 -1.95 -18.17 -10.00
N VAL A 181 -1.24 -19.16 -10.55
CA VAL A 181 -1.23 -20.55 -10.06
C VAL A 181 -0.70 -20.60 -8.62
N LEU A 182 0.40 -19.90 -8.32
CA LEU A 182 0.95 -19.83 -6.97
C LEU A 182 -0.04 -19.20 -5.98
N GLN A 183 -0.71 -18.13 -6.37
CA GLN A 183 -1.68 -17.47 -5.52
C GLN A 183 -2.88 -18.37 -5.23
N PHE A 184 -3.37 -19.07 -6.23
CA PHE A 184 -4.46 -20.05 -6.10
C PHE A 184 -4.07 -21.24 -5.22
N THR A 185 -2.92 -21.85 -5.49
CA THR A 185 -2.41 -23.01 -4.72
C THR A 185 -2.07 -22.64 -3.27
N ALA A 186 -1.50 -21.45 -3.03
CA ALA A 186 -1.27 -20.95 -1.68
C ALA A 186 -2.58 -20.76 -0.91
N GLY A 187 -3.66 -20.34 -1.57
CA GLY A 187 -4.99 -20.27 -0.98
C GLY A 187 -5.57 -21.65 -0.68
N LEU A 188 -5.49 -22.59 -1.64
CA LEU A 188 -5.99 -23.95 -1.48
C LEU A 188 -5.21 -24.76 -0.44
N SER A 189 -3.91 -24.50 -0.26
CA SER A 189 -3.13 -25.14 0.81
C SER A 189 -3.75 -24.88 2.19
N GLY A 190 -4.36 -23.72 2.38
CA GLY A 190 -5.13 -23.43 3.59
C GLY A 190 -6.31 -24.36 3.81
N ALA A 191 -6.97 -24.82 2.77
CA ALA A 191 -8.04 -25.83 2.89
C ALA A 191 -7.46 -27.20 3.28
N PHE A 192 -6.36 -27.60 2.65
CA PHE A 192 -5.66 -28.85 2.95
C PHE A 192 -5.20 -28.92 4.42
N PHE A 193 -4.67 -27.82 4.97
CA PHE A 193 -4.27 -27.74 6.38
C PHE A 193 -5.42 -27.43 7.36
N GLY A 194 -6.66 -27.38 6.92
CA GLY A 194 -7.82 -27.04 7.76
C GLY A 194 -7.81 -25.59 8.28
N TRP A 195 -7.10 -24.68 7.59
CA TRP A 195 -7.03 -23.27 7.97
C TRP A 195 -8.06 -22.41 7.24
N LEU A 196 -8.44 -22.81 6.03
CA LEU A 196 -9.47 -22.17 5.22
C LEU A 196 -10.80 -22.88 5.45
N HIS A 197 -11.82 -22.14 5.85
CA HIS A 197 -13.17 -22.64 6.05
C HIS A 197 -14.11 -22.00 5.03
N PHE A 198 -15.02 -22.83 4.49
CA PHE A 198 -16.02 -22.34 3.53
C PHE A 198 -17.27 -21.80 4.24
N GLY A 199 -17.45 -22.14 5.53
CA GLY A 199 -18.61 -21.71 6.32
C GLY A 199 -19.93 -22.28 5.79
N GLN A 200 -21.02 -21.66 6.21
CA GLN A 200 -22.37 -22.02 5.74
C GLN A 200 -22.74 -21.28 4.44
N TRP A 201 -21.97 -21.51 3.39
CA TRP A 201 -22.14 -20.84 2.10
C TRP A 201 -23.57 -20.98 1.50
N ARG A 202 -24.25 -22.13 1.71
CA ARG A 202 -25.58 -22.38 1.10
C ARG A 202 -26.74 -21.77 1.89
N THR A 203 -26.57 -21.49 3.18
CA THR A 203 -27.65 -21.07 4.10
C THR A 203 -27.49 -19.64 4.60
N VAL A 204 -26.69 -18.81 3.89
CA VAL A 204 -26.46 -17.42 4.27
C VAL A 204 -27.71 -16.58 4.08
N LEU A 205 -28.14 -15.90 5.13
CA LEU A 205 -29.29 -15.00 5.11
C LEU A 205 -28.94 -13.66 4.48
N LYS A 206 -29.96 -12.97 3.94
CA LYS A 206 -29.79 -11.59 3.41
C LYS A 206 -29.24 -10.62 4.46
N ALA A 207 -29.51 -10.90 5.75
CA ALA A 207 -29.09 -10.06 6.86
C ALA A 207 -27.56 -9.97 6.99
N GLU A 208 -26.83 -11.10 6.96
CA GLU A 208 -25.38 -11.12 7.09
C GLU A 208 -24.70 -10.42 5.90
N ARG A 209 -25.22 -10.65 4.68
CA ARG A 209 -24.71 -9.95 3.49
C ARG A 209 -24.92 -8.43 3.57
N ARG A 210 -26.12 -7.98 3.99
CA ARG A 210 -26.42 -6.55 4.15
C ARG A 210 -25.57 -5.90 5.24
N MET A 211 -25.32 -6.63 6.33
CA MET A 211 -24.47 -6.15 7.43
C MET A 211 -23.03 -5.93 6.96
N LEU A 212 -22.43 -6.89 6.24
CA LEU A 212 -21.09 -6.78 5.70
C LEU A 212 -21.00 -5.68 4.63
N SER A 213 -21.92 -5.66 3.66
CA SER A 213 -21.87 -4.70 2.55
C SER A 213 -22.14 -3.26 2.99
N GLY A 214 -23.05 -3.04 3.95
CA GLY A 214 -23.44 -1.70 4.40
C GLY A 214 -22.28 -0.94 5.06
N PHE A 215 -21.51 -1.61 5.92
CA PHE A 215 -20.32 -1.01 6.54
C PHE A 215 -19.17 -0.84 5.56
N GLY A 216 -19.03 -1.79 4.64
CA GLY A 216 -17.88 -1.87 3.73
C GLY A 216 -17.76 -0.72 2.74
N VAL A 217 -18.86 -0.09 2.33
CA VAL A 217 -18.86 1.00 1.33
C VAL A 217 -17.98 2.19 1.76
N TYR A 218 -18.10 2.64 3.01
CA TYR A 218 -17.29 3.76 3.50
C TYR A 218 -15.79 3.40 3.58
N SER A 219 -15.47 2.20 4.08
CA SER A 219 -14.09 1.71 4.13
C SER A 219 -13.48 1.58 2.73
N MET A 220 -14.25 1.07 1.78
CA MET A 220 -13.88 0.93 0.39
C MET A 220 -13.53 2.30 -0.25
N LEU A 221 -14.40 3.30 -0.10
CA LEU A 221 -14.17 4.64 -0.67
C LEU A 221 -12.86 5.26 -0.19
N THR A 222 -12.57 5.17 1.11
CA THR A 222 -11.33 5.69 1.67
C THR A 222 -10.10 4.96 1.12
N MET A 223 -10.16 3.63 1.02
CA MET A 223 -9.05 2.82 0.49
C MET A 223 -8.80 3.09 -0.99
N ILE A 224 -9.88 3.24 -1.78
CA ILE A 224 -9.80 3.53 -3.21
C ILE A 224 -9.15 4.89 -3.46
N THR A 225 -9.64 5.95 -2.81
CA THR A 225 -9.10 7.30 -3.01
C THR A 225 -7.60 7.34 -2.70
N SER A 226 -7.20 6.73 -1.57
CA SER A 226 -5.78 6.64 -1.20
C SER A 226 -4.95 5.80 -2.19
N SER A 227 -5.53 4.77 -2.76
CA SER A 227 -4.85 3.92 -3.74
C SER A 227 -4.74 4.59 -5.11
N LEU A 228 -5.78 5.28 -5.55
CA LEU A 228 -5.75 6.06 -6.78
C LEU A 228 -4.70 7.17 -6.73
N LEU A 229 -4.60 7.88 -5.60
CA LEU A 229 -3.55 8.90 -5.43
C LEU A 229 -2.13 8.33 -5.63
N ARG A 230 -1.90 7.06 -5.27
CA ARG A 230 -0.58 6.41 -5.41
C ARG A 230 -0.32 5.82 -6.80
N SER A 231 -1.37 5.50 -7.54
CA SER A 231 -1.26 4.75 -8.79
C SER A 231 -1.72 5.52 -10.02
N SER A 232 -2.33 6.70 -9.87
CA SER A 232 -2.80 7.53 -11.00
C SER A 232 -1.69 7.85 -11.99
N ASP A 233 -0.50 8.20 -11.48
CA ASP A 233 0.68 8.49 -12.30
C ASP A 233 1.00 7.34 -13.26
N GLN A 234 1.00 6.11 -12.77
CA GLN A 234 1.32 4.94 -13.61
C GLN A 234 0.31 4.72 -14.73
N PHE A 235 -0.98 4.99 -14.49
CA PHE A 235 -2.01 4.91 -15.53
C PHE A 235 -1.85 5.99 -16.59
N ILE A 236 -1.60 7.23 -16.15
CA ILE A 236 -1.39 8.38 -17.04
C ILE A 236 -0.13 8.19 -17.88
N ILE A 237 0.99 7.78 -17.26
CA ILE A 237 2.24 7.46 -17.94
C ILE A 237 2.05 6.33 -18.96
N ALA A 238 1.30 5.27 -18.59
CA ALA A 238 1.05 4.14 -19.49
C ALA A 238 0.31 4.55 -20.76
N ILE A 239 -0.65 5.47 -20.65
CA ILE A 239 -1.46 5.95 -21.77
C ILE A 239 -0.64 6.90 -22.66
N TRP A 240 0.16 7.80 -22.09
CA TRP A 240 0.86 8.85 -22.84
C TRP A 240 2.25 8.44 -23.33
N LEU A 241 3.01 7.72 -22.50
CA LEU A 241 4.43 7.40 -22.76
C LEU A 241 4.69 5.90 -22.95
N GLY A 242 3.69 5.06 -22.70
CA GLY A 242 3.78 3.61 -22.88
C GLY A 242 4.42 2.84 -21.73
N PRO A 243 4.53 1.49 -21.87
CA PRO A 243 4.91 0.61 -20.76
C PRO A 243 6.37 0.76 -20.32
N ALA A 244 7.30 1.02 -21.23
CA ALA A 244 8.70 1.22 -20.88
C ALA A 244 8.89 2.41 -19.92
N ALA A 245 8.10 3.48 -20.09
CA ALA A 245 8.10 4.62 -19.20
C ALA A 245 7.54 4.29 -17.81
N VAL A 246 6.50 3.43 -17.75
CA VAL A 246 5.97 2.90 -16.47
C VAL A 246 7.07 2.14 -15.73
N ALA A 247 7.87 1.31 -16.40
CA ALA A 247 8.97 0.59 -15.76
C ALA A 247 10.02 1.54 -15.16
N VAL A 248 10.42 2.57 -15.93
CA VAL A 248 11.39 3.58 -15.48
C VAL A 248 10.88 4.35 -14.26
N TYR A 249 9.59 4.69 -14.22
CA TYR A 249 8.94 5.41 -13.12
C TYR A 249 8.73 4.54 -11.88
N SER A 250 8.41 3.25 -12.07
CA SER A 250 8.04 2.36 -10.97
C SER A 250 9.22 2.00 -10.05
N ILE A 251 10.45 1.92 -10.56
CA ILE A 251 11.62 1.58 -9.75
C ILE A 251 11.85 2.58 -8.62
N PRO A 252 12.02 3.89 -8.88
CA PRO A 252 12.18 4.87 -7.81
C PRO A 252 10.94 5.00 -6.93
N GLN A 253 9.74 4.88 -7.50
CA GLN A 253 8.49 4.90 -6.73
C GLN A 253 8.46 3.79 -5.67
N LYS A 254 8.85 2.58 -6.02
CA LYS A 254 8.89 1.45 -5.07
C LYS A 254 9.94 1.63 -3.97
N LEU A 255 11.07 2.27 -4.27
CA LEU A 255 12.06 2.66 -3.26
C LEU A 255 11.46 3.58 -2.20
N ILE A 256 10.70 4.57 -2.62
CA ILE A 256 10.06 5.50 -1.69
C ILE A 256 8.89 4.84 -0.94
N GLU A 257 8.12 3.96 -1.59
CA GLU A 257 7.09 3.17 -0.89
C GLU A 257 7.68 2.34 0.26
N ALA A 258 8.91 1.84 0.13
CA ALA A 258 9.59 1.13 1.22
C ALA A 258 9.86 2.06 2.43
N ILE A 259 10.14 3.34 2.19
CA ILE A 259 10.31 4.35 3.25
C ILE A 259 8.98 4.66 3.96
N GLU A 260 7.86 4.56 3.26
CA GLU A 260 6.54 4.77 3.87
C GLU A 260 6.16 3.69 4.91
N ILE A 261 6.71 2.48 4.81
CA ILE A 261 6.37 1.36 5.71
C ILE A 261 6.65 1.71 7.18
N PRO A 262 7.88 2.14 7.58
CA PRO A 262 8.11 2.59 8.94
C PRO A 262 7.23 3.78 9.33
N VAL A 263 7.00 4.77 8.44
CA VAL A 263 6.13 5.91 8.75
C VAL A 263 4.72 5.46 9.12
N ARG A 264 4.15 4.53 8.37
CA ARG A 264 2.83 3.94 8.66
C ARG A 264 2.81 3.18 9.99
N SER A 265 3.87 2.47 10.31
CA SER A 265 4.00 1.72 11.56
C SER A 265 4.06 2.66 12.77
N PHE A 266 4.88 3.70 12.71
CA PHE A 266 4.95 4.72 13.76
C PHE A 266 3.63 5.47 13.92
N ALA A 267 2.97 5.83 12.81
CA ALA A 267 1.65 6.48 12.86
C ALA A 267 0.59 5.61 13.56
N SER A 268 0.58 4.29 13.31
CA SER A 268 -0.36 3.38 13.96
C SER A 268 -0.15 3.30 15.48
N ILE A 269 1.10 3.35 15.94
CA ILE A 269 1.46 3.37 17.37
C ILE A 269 1.12 4.73 18.01
N ALA A 270 1.25 5.82 17.25
CA ALA A 270 0.99 7.18 17.74
C ALA A 270 -0.50 7.49 17.87
N MET A 271 -1.36 6.84 17.12
CA MET A 271 -2.80 7.11 17.04
C MET A 271 -3.52 7.09 18.40
N PRO A 272 -3.38 6.07 19.29
CA PRO A 272 -4.07 6.04 20.57
C PRO A 272 -3.69 7.21 21.47
N LYS A 273 -2.39 7.58 21.53
CA LYS A 273 -1.92 8.71 22.32
C LYS A 273 -2.43 10.04 21.79
N ALA A 274 -2.41 10.24 20.46
CA ALA A 274 -2.96 11.42 19.83
C ALA A 274 -4.46 11.59 20.11
N THR A 275 -5.23 10.49 20.01
CA THR A 275 -6.67 10.47 20.32
C THR A 275 -6.94 10.82 21.78
N SER A 276 -6.18 10.25 22.70
CA SER A 276 -6.32 10.55 24.14
C SER A 276 -6.03 12.02 24.44
N LEU A 277 -4.93 12.58 23.92
CA LEU A 277 -4.59 14.00 24.13
C LEU A 277 -5.68 14.92 23.55
N TRP A 278 -6.23 14.56 22.38
CA TRP A 278 -7.31 15.34 21.77
C TRP A 278 -8.58 15.32 22.62
N GLN A 279 -9.02 14.14 23.05
CA GLN A 279 -10.25 13.98 23.87
C GLN A 279 -10.18 14.68 25.22
N HIS A 280 -8.98 14.77 25.82
CA HIS A 280 -8.78 15.50 27.08
C HIS A 280 -8.54 17.02 26.89
N GLY A 281 -8.66 17.55 25.67
CA GLY A 281 -8.45 18.96 25.37
C GLY A 281 -7.00 19.45 25.54
N LYS A 282 -6.02 18.54 25.63
CA LYS A 282 -4.60 18.85 25.83
C LYS A 282 -3.90 19.25 24.53
N LEU A 283 -4.43 20.30 23.85
CA LEU A 283 -3.99 20.68 22.51
C LEU A 283 -2.52 21.11 22.48
N LYS A 284 -1.99 21.71 23.54
CA LYS A 284 -0.56 22.07 23.62
C LYS A 284 0.33 20.84 23.63
N GLU A 285 0.00 19.83 24.46
CA GLU A 285 0.73 18.57 24.51
C GLU A 285 0.60 17.79 23.18
N LEU A 286 -0.57 17.85 22.53
CA LEU A 286 -0.81 17.23 21.23
C LEU A 286 0.06 17.87 20.13
N ARG A 287 0.19 19.20 20.15
CA ARG A 287 1.07 19.93 19.23
C ARG A 287 2.55 19.55 19.44
N GLU A 288 3.02 19.52 20.69
CA GLU A 288 4.38 19.08 21.01
C GLU A 288 4.63 17.65 20.57
N TYR A 289 3.66 16.76 20.79
CA TYR A 289 3.69 15.36 20.35
C TYR A 289 3.76 15.23 18.82
N PHE A 290 3.00 16.05 18.07
CA PHE A 290 3.08 16.08 16.61
C PHE A 290 4.52 16.42 16.15
N TYR A 291 5.12 17.47 16.68
CA TYR A 291 6.48 17.87 16.32
C TYR A 291 7.53 16.82 16.73
N GLU A 292 7.35 16.20 17.91
CA GLU A 292 8.23 15.13 18.38
C GLU A 292 8.21 13.93 17.42
N GLN A 293 7.04 13.48 17.01
CA GLN A 293 6.90 12.33 16.11
C GLN A 293 7.39 12.65 14.70
N CYS A 294 7.02 13.79 14.14
CA CYS A 294 7.52 14.22 12.83
C CYS A 294 9.04 14.37 12.83
N GLY A 295 9.61 14.96 13.89
CA GLY A 295 11.05 15.11 14.04
C GLY A 295 11.79 13.79 14.18
N LEU A 296 11.25 12.84 14.96
CA LEU A 296 11.81 11.49 15.08
C LEU A 296 11.88 10.80 13.71
N LEU A 297 10.78 10.83 12.96
CA LEU A 297 10.75 10.25 11.63
C LEU A 297 11.69 10.95 10.65
N THR A 298 11.81 12.28 10.75
CA THR A 298 12.77 13.03 9.93
C THR A 298 14.20 12.60 10.23
N VAL A 299 14.57 12.42 11.51
CA VAL A 299 15.91 11.93 11.91
C VAL A 299 16.20 10.54 11.36
N ILE A 300 15.19 9.67 11.29
CA ILE A 300 15.34 8.29 10.77
C ILE A 300 15.43 8.28 9.23
N ILE A 301 14.58 9.07 8.56
CA ILE A 301 14.41 9.00 7.11
C ILE A 301 15.42 9.88 6.37
N LEU A 302 15.76 11.05 6.90
CA LEU A 302 16.64 12.01 6.22
C LEU A 302 18.01 11.44 5.83
N PRO A 303 18.73 10.69 6.70
CA PRO A 303 19.99 10.08 6.29
C PRO A 303 19.83 9.11 5.11
N LEU A 304 18.73 8.34 5.09
CA LEU A 304 18.42 7.45 3.98
C LEU A 304 18.13 8.22 2.70
N LEU A 305 17.34 9.30 2.78
CA LEU A 305 17.07 10.19 1.64
C LEU A 305 18.33 10.85 1.12
N VAL A 306 19.25 11.27 2.00
CA VAL A 306 20.55 11.82 1.59
C VAL A 306 21.36 10.78 0.80
N ILE A 307 21.39 9.53 1.26
CA ILE A 307 22.06 8.42 0.53
C ILE A 307 21.40 8.22 -0.84
N LEU A 308 20.05 8.12 -0.89
CA LEU A 308 19.32 7.92 -2.14
C LEU A 308 19.52 9.10 -3.12
N PHE A 309 19.66 10.32 -2.60
CA PHE A 309 19.87 11.52 -3.40
C PHE A 309 21.30 11.64 -3.93
N THR A 310 22.32 11.29 -3.13
CA THR A 310 23.74 11.45 -3.48
C THR A 310 24.27 10.35 -4.37
N ILE A 311 23.77 9.11 -4.22
CA ILE A 311 24.21 7.96 -5.00
C ILE A 311 23.03 7.24 -5.71
N PRO A 312 22.18 7.97 -6.46
CA PRO A 312 20.97 7.37 -7.03
C PRO A 312 21.28 6.32 -8.10
N THR A 313 22.30 6.55 -8.93
CA THR A 313 22.65 5.66 -10.05
C THR A 313 23.07 4.27 -9.60
N PRO A 314 24.00 4.08 -8.65
CA PRO A 314 24.32 2.75 -8.12
C PRO A 314 23.10 2.02 -7.54
N ILE A 315 22.23 2.74 -6.84
CA ILE A 315 21.04 2.14 -6.20
C ILE A 315 20.04 1.67 -7.27
N VAL A 316 19.77 2.51 -8.27
CA VAL A 316 18.90 2.17 -9.39
C VAL A 316 19.47 0.99 -10.20
N ASN A 317 20.79 1.01 -10.47
CA ASN A 317 21.45 -0.06 -11.21
C ASN A 317 21.45 -1.39 -10.44
N LEU A 318 21.56 -1.35 -9.11
CA LEU A 318 21.45 -2.54 -8.28
C LEU A 318 20.06 -3.20 -8.42
N LEU A 319 19.01 -2.39 -8.58
CA LEU A 319 17.63 -2.88 -8.66
C LEU A 319 17.19 -3.25 -10.07
N GLY A 320 17.44 -2.38 -11.05
CA GLY A 320 16.91 -2.52 -12.39
C GLY A 320 17.96 -2.82 -13.46
N GLY A 321 19.24 -2.69 -13.12
CA GLY A 321 20.36 -2.74 -14.06
C GLY A 321 20.59 -1.43 -14.79
N ASN A 322 21.67 -1.37 -15.58
CA ASN A 322 22.12 -0.15 -16.27
C ASN A 322 21.09 0.44 -17.26
N LYS A 323 20.15 -0.39 -17.72
CA LYS A 323 19.09 0.08 -18.63
C LYS A 323 18.12 1.10 -17.99
N TYR A 324 18.10 1.25 -16.66
CA TYR A 324 17.22 2.17 -15.94
C TYR A 324 17.92 3.44 -15.43
N HIS A 325 19.05 3.84 -16.00
CA HIS A 325 19.80 5.04 -15.57
C HIS A 325 18.94 6.31 -15.48
N GLN A 326 17.91 6.45 -16.32
CA GLN A 326 16.97 7.58 -16.27
C GLN A 326 16.18 7.64 -14.95
N SER A 327 15.97 6.51 -14.28
CA SER A 327 15.29 6.42 -12.99
C SER A 327 16.09 7.09 -11.86
N ALA A 328 17.40 7.33 -12.04
CA ALA A 328 18.24 7.97 -11.03
C ALA A 328 17.79 9.41 -10.74
N MET A 329 17.54 10.20 -11.77
CA MET A 329 17.03 11.57 -11.60
C MET A 329 15.60 11.58 -11.04
N LEU A 330 14.75 10.63 -11.44
CA LEU A 330 13.42 10.47 -10.86
C LEU A 330 13.50 10.17 -9.36
N LEU A 331 14.46 9.32 -8.94
CA LEU A 331 14.68 9.02 -7.53
C LEU A 331 15.07 10.27 -6.73
N GLN A 332 15.93 11.14 -7.30
CA GLN A 332 16.27 12.41 -6.67
C GLN A 332 15.06 13.31 -6.47
N ILE A 333 14.20 13.45 -7.50
CA ILE A 333 12.95 14.23 -7.40
C ILE A 333 12.04 13.61 -6.32
N PHE A 334 11.91 12.30 -6.29
CA PHE A 334 11.09 11.61 -5.29
C PHE A 334 11.61 11.76 -3.85
N CYS A 335 12.90 11.99 -3.64
CA CYS A 335 13.42 12.27 -2.30
C CYS A 335 12.78 13.54 -1.69
N PHE A 336 12.42 14.54 -2.51
CA PHE A 336 11.77 15.76 -2.01
C PHE A 336 10.34 15.46 -1.49
N TYR A 337 9.55 14.72 -2.26
CA TYR A 337 8.22 14.37 -1.76
C TYR A 337 8.29 13.40 -0.57
N ALA A 338 9.26 12.48 -0.55
CA ALA A 338 9.46 11.55 0.54
C ALA A 338 9.77 12.25 1.87
N ALA A 339 10.47 13.39 1.82
CA ALA A 339 10.70 14.22 2.99
C ALA A 339 9.40 14.84 3.58
N LEU A 340 8.36 14.99 2.75
CA LEU A 340 7.06 15.51 3.18
C LEU A 340 6.12 14.44 3.76
N ILE A 341 6.38 13.15 3.49
CA ILE A 341 5.52 12.03 3.91
C ILE A 341 5.22 12.04 5.43
N PRO A 342 6.21 12.21 6.34
CA PRO A 342 5.92 12.26 7.77
C PRO A 342 4.91 13.34 8.14
N LEU A 343 5.07 14.55 7.60
CA LEU A 343 4.18 15.68 7.88
C LEU A 343 2.77 15.42 7.36
N ASP A 344 2.62 15.00 6.10
CA ASP A 344 1.32 14.68 5.51
C ASP A 344 0.60 13.57 6.29
N ARG A 345 1.35 12.51 6.65
CA ARG A 345 0.80 11.36 7.38
C ARG A 345 0.30 11.73 8.76
N TYR A 346 1.07 12.54 9.50
CA TYR A 346 0.67 12.97 10.83
C TYR A 346 -0.42 14.04 10.83
N CYS A 347 -0.51 14.88 9.80
CA CYS A 347 -1.69 15.73 9.59
C CYS A 347 -2.96 14.88 9.44
N GLY A 348 -2.93 13.85 8.58
CA GLY A 348 -4.05 12.91 8.44
C GLY A 348 -4.39 12.19 9.75
N LEU A 349 -3.37 11.71 10.47
CA LEU A 349 -3.55 11.05 11.78
C LEU A 349 -4.24 11.96 12.79
N LEU A 350 -3.82 13.22 12.91
CA LEU A 350 -4.45 14.16 13.83
C LEU A 350 -5.90 14.50 13.47
N LEU A 351 -6.22 14.60 12.18
CA LEU A 351 -7.60 14.78 11.73
C LEU A 351 -8.47 13.58 12.12
N ASP A 352 -7.95 12.36 11.95
CA ASP A 352 -8.66 11.14 12.31
C ASP A 352 -8.81 11.02 13.84
N ALA A 353 -7.75 11.32 14.61
CA ALA A 353 -7.76 11.35 16.07
C ALA A 353 -8.74 12.37 16.66
N GLY A 354 -8.90 13.52 15.97
CA GLY A 354 -9.83 14.58 16.30
C GLY A 354 -11.28 14.35 15.85
N ASN A 355 -11.59 13.11 15.41
CA ASN A 355 -12.91 12.75 14.86
C ASN A 355 -13.34 13.63 13.66
N ARG A 356 -12.35 14.04 12.83
CA ARG A 356 -12.55 14.85 11.62
C ARG A 356 -12.17 14.08 10.33
N PRO A 357 -12.57 12.80 10.15
CA PRO A 357 -12.15 12.00 8.99
C PRO A 357 -12.67 12.56 7.66
N LYS A 358 -13.78 13.29 7.67
CA LYS A 358 -14.28 13.98 6.48
C LYS A 358 -13.28 15.00 5.93
N LEU A 359 -12.60 15.76 6.80
CA LEU A 359 -11.58 16.73 6.39
C LEU A 359 -10.36 16.03 5.79
N ASN A 360 -9.93 14.92 6.40
CA ASN A 360 -8.86 14.09 5.85
C ASN A 360 -9.23 13.53 4.46
N THR A 361 -10.45 13.04 4.27
CA THR A 361 -10.94 12.57 2.97
C THR A 361 -10.94 13.70 1.94
N VAL A 362 -11.44 14.88 2.28
CA VAL A 362 -11.42 16.06 1.39
C VAL A 362 -10.00 16.43 0.98
N LYS A 363 -9.04 16.41 1.93
CA LYS A 363 -7.62 16.64 1.66
C LYS A 363 -7.11 15.64 0.61
N VAL A 364 -7.33 14.34 0.81
CA VAL A 364 -6.82 13.29 -0.09
C VAL A 364 -7.48 13.35 -1.47
N VAL A 365 -8.78 13.64 -1.55
CA VAL A 365 -9.48 13.83 -2.84
C VAL A 365 -8.92 15.05 -3.58
N PHE A 366 -8.70 16.15 -2.88
CA PHE A 366 -8.09 17.34 -3.49
C PHE A 366 -6.67 17.06 -4.00
N MET A 367 -5.85 16.33 -3.21
CA MET A 367 -4.53 15.88 -3.64
C MET A 367 -4.62 15.03 -4.90
N LEU A 368 -5.57 14.07 -4.98
CA LEU A 368 -5.74 13.23 -6.18
C LEU A 368 -6.09 14.07 -7.41
N ILE A 369 -7.04 15.01 -7.30
CA ILE A 369 -7.41 15.89 -8.42
C ILE A 369 -6.21 16.73 -8.87
N THR A 370 -5.48 17.29 -7.90
CA THR A 370 -4.28 18.09 -8.19
C THR A 370 -3.19 17.25 -8.84
N ASN A 371 -2.95 16.03 -8.35
CA ASN A 371 -1.96 15.13 -8.93
C ASN A 371 -2.27 14.82 -10.39
N VAL A 372 -3.48 14.36 -10.66
CA VAL A 372 -3.92 14.07 -12.05
C VAL A 372 -3.81 15.29 -12.95
N ALA A 373 -4.21 16.48 -12.47
CA ALA A 373 -4.13 17.71 -13.24
C ALA A 373 -2.66 18.09 -13.55
N LEU A 374 -1.78 18.01 -12.57
CA LEU A 374 -0.35 18.31 -12.74
C LEU A 374 0.33 17.29 -13.66
N ASP A 375 0.00 16.01 -13.56
CA ASP A 375 0.54 14.97 -14.45
C ASP A 375 0.15 15.22 -15.91
N LEU A 376 -1.13 15.51 -16.16
CA LEU A 376 -1.64 15.80 -17.50
C LEU A 376 -0.99 17.09 -18.05
N LEU A 377 -0.89 18.13 -17.25
CA LEU A 377 -0.22 19.37 -17.63
C LEU A 377 1.28 19.16 -17.93
N ALA A 378 1.97 18.38 -17.09
CA ALA A 378 3.39 18.09 -17.29
C ALA A 378 3.64 17.31 -18.59
N LEU A 379 2.80 16.34 -18.91
CA LEU A 379 2.91 15.57 -20.14
C LEU A 379 2.53 16.39 -21.36
N TRP A 380 1.48 17.19 -21.28
CA TRP A 380 1.07 18.10 -22.35
C TRP A 380 2.14 19.15 -22.64
N ALA A 381 2.80 19.70 -21.61
CA ALA A 381 3.90 20.66 -21.73
C ALA A 381 5.23 20.03 -22.16
N GLY A 382 5.31 18.71 -22.34
CA GLY A 382 6.51 17.99 -22.79
C GLY A 382 7.56 17.72 -21.71
N PHE A 383 7.25 17.94 -20.42
CA PHE A 383 8.18 17.65 -19.31
C PHE A 383 8.37 16.15 -19.03
N GLY A 384 7.57 15.27 -19.64
CA GLY A 384 7.70 13.82 -19.53
C GLY A 384 7.64 13.30 -18.09
N LEU A 385 8.39 12.22 -17.81
CA LEU A 385 8.41 11.58 -16.51
C LEU A 385 8.89 12.49 -15.36
N TYR A 386 9.81 13.40 -15.66
CA TYR A 386 10.34 14.33 -14.64
C TYR A 386 9.28 15.33 -14.17
N GLY A 387 8.45 15.80 -15.12
CA GLY A 387 7.33 16.68 -14.81
C GLY A 387 6.28 15.97 -13.95
N VAL A 388 5.95 14.71 -14.24
CA VAL A 388 5.03 13.88 -13.43
C VAL A 388 5.59 13.70 -12.02
N ALA A 389 6.88 13.38 -11.86
CA ALA A 389 7.50 13.24 -10.55
C ALA A 389 7.53 14.57 -9.76
N ALA A 390 7.75 15.69 -10.42
CA ALA A 390 7.67 17.01 -9.81
C ALA A 390 6.22 17.35 -9.40
N GLY A 391 5.23 16.98 -10.21
CA GLY A 391 3.80 17.10 -9.92
C GLY A 391 3.41 16.38 -8.63
N SER A 392 3.89 15.14 -8.44
CA SER A 392 3.71 14.40 -7.20
C SER A 392 4.30 15.14 -5.99
N THR A 393 5.50 15.74 -6.12
CA THR A 393 6.11 16.54 -5.05
C THR A 393 5.27 17.76 -4.69
N ILE A 394 4.76 18.48 -5.68
CA ILE A 394 3.86 19.63 -5.47
C ILE A 394 2.56 19.17 -4.81
N THR A 395 2.00 18.05 -5.23
CA THR A 395 0.77 17.46 -4.65
C THR A 395 0.94 17.16 -3.16
N PHE A 396 2.07 16.55 -2.76
CA PHE A 396 2.34 16.28 -1.33
C PHE A 396 2.56 17.57 -0.54
N LEU A 397 3.22 18.57 -1.11
CA LEU A 397 3.36 19.88 -0.48
C LEU A 397 2.00 20.55 -0.24
N ILE A 398 1.10 20.52 -1.24
CA ILE A 398 -0.28 20.99 -1.12
C ILE A 398 -1.04 20.19 -0.05
N GLY A 399 -0.86 18.88 0.01
CA GLY A 399 -1.44 18.01 1.03
C GLY A 399 -1.04 18.42 2.45
N VAL A 400 0.24 18.72 2.67
CA VAL A 400 0.74 19.23 3.95
C VAL A 400 0.14 20.59 4.27
N ILE A 401 0.07 21.51 3.31
CA ILE A 401 -0.51 22.86 3.50
C ILE A 401 -1.99 22.75 3.87
N ILE A 402 -2.78 21.97 3.13
CA ILE A 402 -4.21 21.76 3.43
C ILE A 402 -4.38 21.13 4.80
N GLY A 403 -3.63 20.08 5.12
CA GLY A 403 -3.67 19.43 6.43
C GLY A 403 -3.33 20.40 7.56
N TRP A 404 -2.37 21.29 7.34
CA TRP A 404 -2.01 22.33 8.29
C TRP A 404 -3.14 23.35 8.50
N ILE A 405 -3.76 23.84 7.41
CA ILE A 405 -4.89 24.77 7.47
C ILE A 405 -6.07 24.14 8.23
N GLN A 406 -6.38 22.87 7.98
CA GLN A 406 -7.45 22.13 8.63
C GLN A 406 -7.21 21.88 10.13
N LEU A 407 -5.93 21.91 10.55
CA LEU A 407 -5.49 21.73 11.96
C LEU A 407 -5.02 23.03 12.60
N LYS A 408 -5.37 24.20 12.03
CA LYS A 408 -4.90 25.50 12.52
C LYS A 408 -5.26 25.75 14.00
N ASP A 409 -6.38 25.22 14.46
CA ASP A 409 -6.83 25.25 15.85
C ASP A 409 -5.90 24.48 16.83
N VAL A 410 -5.16 23.49 16.33
CA VAL A 410 -4.24 22.66 17.12
C VAL A 410 -2.79 23.08 16.89
N LEU A 411 -2.39 23.17 15.63
CA LEU A 411 -0.97 23.36 15.26
C LEU A 411 -0.53 24.83 15.26
N ASN A 412 -1.49 25.79 15.17
CA ASN A 412 -1.21 27.22 15.01
C ASN A 412 -0.32 27.48 13.76
N ALA A 413 0.48 28.55 13.78
CA ALA A 413 1.44 28.78 12.71
C ALA A 413 2.55 27.72 12.69
N PHE A 414 3.04 27.36 11.50
CA PHE A 414 4.19 26.45 11.36
C PHE A 414 5.43 27.13 11.97
N VAL A 415 6.04 26.47 12.94
CA VAL A 415 7.26 26.95 13.58
C VAL A 415 8.39 25.96 13.31
N PRO A 416 9.22 26.18 12.27
CA PRO A 416 10.35 25.30 11.95
C PRO A 416 11.27 25.06 13.14
N LYS A 417 11.41 26.06 14.00
CA LYS A 417 12.21 25.98 15.24
C LYS A 417 11.67 24.93 16.22
N LEU A 418 10.35 24.71 16.27
CA LEU A 418 9.76 23.65 17.08
C LEU A 418 10.03 22.27 16.50
N LEU A 419 9.99 22.11 15.20
CA LEU A 419 10.36 20.84 14.56
C LEU A 419 11.82 20.50 14.86
N TRP A 420 12.71 21.47 14.80
CA TRP A 420 14.13 21.29 15.14
C TRP A 420 14.31 20.99 16.63
N HIS A 421 13.77 21.80 17.52
CA HIS A 421 14.07 21.73 18.95
C HIS A 421 13.34 20.58 19.66
N HIS A 422 12.03 20.41 19.44
CA HIS A 422 11.24 19.36 20.09
C HIS A 422 11.30 18.03 19.31
N GLY A 423 11.36 18.07 18.01
CA GLY A 423 11.46 16.88 17.18
C GLY A 423 12.89 16.35 17.12
N ILE A 424 13.75 17.03 16.39
CA ILE A 424 15.08 16.50 16.03
C ILE A 424 15.99 16.44 17.27
N HIS A 425 16.15 17.54 18.01
CA HIS A 425 17.08 17.60 19.14
C HIS A 425 16.68 16.64 20.28
N ARG A 426 15.41 16.61 20.69
CA ARG A 426 14.93 15.67 21.72
C ARG A 426 15.02 14.21 21.25
N SER A 427 14.71 13.92 19.98
CA SER A 427 14.81 12.56 19.46
C SER A 427 16.25 12.06 19.46
N ILE A 428 17.22 12.88 19.05
CA ILE A 428 18.64 12.55 19.15
C ILE A 428 19.07 12.37 20.62
N ALA A 429 18.63 13.24 21.51
CA ALA A 429 18.94 13.14 22.94
C ALA A 429 18.36 11.85 23.57
N ASN A 430 17.14 11.46 23.18
CA ASN A 430 16.51 10.23 23.66
C ASN A 430 17.16 8.97 23.09
N LEU A 431 17.64 8.99 21.85
CA LEU A 431 18.42 7.89 21.26
C LEU A 431 19.78 7.71 21.95
N ARG A 432 20.36 8.77 22.52
CA ARG A 432 21.63 8.73 23.27
C ARG A 432 21.48 8.30 24.73
N LYS A 433 20.28 8.35 25.30
CA LYS A 433 20.03 7.82 26.65
C LYS A 433 19.87 6.31 26.57
N PRO A 434 20.74 5.51 27.23
CA PRO A 434 20.48 4.08 27.36
C PRO A 434 19.12 3.92 28.02
N SER A 435 18.27 3.07 27.45
CA SER A 435 16.96 2.75 28.00
C SER A 435 17.12 2.33 29.45
N ALA A 436 16.79 3.23 30.38
CA ALA A 436 16.56 2.83 31.76
C ALA A 436 15.38 1.85 31.70
N VAL A 437 15.71 0.58 31.78
CA VAL A 437 14.78 -0.53 31.91
C VAL A 437 14.13 -0.39 33.29
N ASN A 438 12.88 0.03 33.33
CA ASN A 438 11.97 -0.29 34.43
C ASN A 438 10.97 -1.35 33.93
#